data_f6cf2682c3616190dfbb61e7fc68908f
#
_entry.id   f6cf2682c3616190dfbb61e7fc68908f
#
_cell.length_a   1.000
_cell.length_b   1.000
_cell.length_c   1.000
_cell.angle_alpha   90.00
_cell.angle_beta   90.00
_cell.angle_gamma   90.00
#
_symmetry.space_group_name_H-M   'P 1'
#
loop_
_entity.id
_entity.type
_entity.pdbx_description
1 polymer ?
#
loop_
_entity_poly.entity_id
_entity_poly.type
_entity_poly.pdbx_seq_one_letter_code
_entity_poly.pdbx_strand_id
1 'polypeptide(L)'
;MKKVVAMVLSLVMAFGLMAGCGQKDSGSGSGAKTVESLKIAFSPYADADQITTATEPLEALLKAKLLEKGYDVQNIDMTVGTSYTAVGEALSAGSADIGFISGGNYVLFSDDCDVLLTALRYGINKDSENAADWNDGTLEENTQDMTTYYRSIILAGPSAKGQALLAKVNSGEELTWDDLNGATWSVLAPTSASGYIYPSLWLQEHYGKTIADLDHVVQSDSHSTSLARLATGQADVMVSFGHIRIKNAPNWQEKFGGTAPMAEQTGVIGVTDGIY
;
A
#
# COMPACT_ATOMS: atom_id res chain seq x y z
N MET A 1 -38.31 -41.81 7.98
CA MET A 1 -37.42 -41.46 6.85
C MET A 1 -36.09 -40.84 7.23
N LYS A 2 -35.86 -40.31 8.45
CA LYS A 2 -34.58 -39.72 8.88
C LYS A 2 -33.54 -40.71 9.37
N LYS A 3 -33.84 -41.97 9.59
CA LYS A 3 -32.92 -43.01 10.09
C LYS A 3 -32.32 -43.92 8.98
N VAL A 4 -32.83 -43.83 7.76
CA VAL A 4 -32.32 -44.61 6.62
C VAL A 4 -31.24 -43.87 5.83
N VAL A 5 -31.19 -42.53 5.91
CA VAL A 5 -30.18 -41.72 5.22
C VAL A 5 -28.83 -41.78 5.95
N ALA A 6 -28.84 -41.95 7.29
CA ALA A 6 -27.60 -42.02 8.08
C ALA A 6 -26.84 -43.37 7.90
N MET A 7 -27.53 -44.42 7.43
CA MET A 7 -26.94 -45.76 7.27
C MET A 7 -26.29 -45.99 5.88
N VAL A 8 -26.65 -45.15 4.90
CA VAL A 8 -26.06 -45.21 3.55
C VAL A 8 -24.77 -44.42 3.43
N LEU A 9 -24.59 -43.36 4.26
CA LEU A 9 -23.35 -42.58 4.26
C LEU A 9 -22.18 -43.26 4.98
N SER A 10 -22.46 -44.24 5.89
CA SER A 10 -21.41 -44.94 6.61
C SER A 10 -20.86 -46.16 5.85
N LEU A 11 -21.50 -46.59 4.74
CA LEU A 11 -21.06 -47.76 3.97
C LEU A 11 -20.14 -47.43 2.79
N VAL A 12 -19.99 -46.13 2.44
CA VAL A 12 -19.10 -45.69 1.34
C VAL A 12 -17.67 -45.41 1.83
N MET A 13 -17.43 -45.29 3.15
CA MET A 13 -16.09 -45.05 3.71
C MET A 13 -15.30 -46.35 4.04
N ALA A 14 -15.86 -47.55 3.85
CA ALA A 14 -15.22 -48.80 4.23
C ALA A 14 -14.57 -49.56 3.06
N PHE A 15 -14.61 -49.08 1.82
CA PHE A 15 -14.04 -49.79 0.65
C PHE A 15 -12.81 -49.11 0.02
N GLY A 16 -12.21 -48.10 0.66
CA GLY A 16 -11.05 -47.34 0.14
C GLY A 16 -9.68 -47.76 0.70
N LEU A 17 -9.56 -48.83 1.53
CA LEU A 17 -8.32 -49.13 2.28
C LEU A 17 -7.69 -50.47 1.96
N MET A 18 -7.84 -51.04 0.77
CA MET A 18 -7.10 -52.24 0.38
C MET A 18 -6.72 -52.24 -1.10
N ALA A 19 -5.81 -51.39 -1.52
CA ALA A 19 -4.96 -51.66 -2.70
C ALA A 19 -3.75 -50.71 -2.67
N GLY A 20 -2.60 -51.17 -2.29
CA GLY A 20 -1.37 -50.38 -2.40
C GLY A 20 -0.22 -50.87 -1.54
N CYS A 21 0.01 -52.14 -1.46
CA CYS A 21 1.33 -52.64 -1.08
C CYS A 21 2.17 -52.85 -2.34
N GLY A 22 3.29 -52.15 -2.42
CA GLY A 22 4.43 -52.57 -3.23
C GLY A 22 4.75 -51.63 -4.39
N GLN A 23 5.58 -50.62 -4.12
CA GLN A 23 6.80 -50.47 -4.92
C GLN A 23 7.71 -49.48 -4.20
N LYS A 24 8.83 -49.98 -3.65
CA LYS A 24 9.96 -49.12 -3.33
C LYS A 24 10.57 -48.71 -4.66
N ASP A 25 10.19 -47.56 -5.16
CA ASP A 25 10.99 -46.85 -6.14
C ASP A 25 12.08 -46.08 -5.38
N SER A 26 13.25 -46.70 -5.33
CA SER A 26 14.52 -46.06 -5.08
C SER A 26 14.89 -45.26 -6.35
N GLY A 27 14.13 -44.21 -6.63
CA GLY A 27 14.42 -43.26 -7.66
C GLY A 27 14.91 -41.97 -6.98
N SER A 28 16.23 -41.82 -6.91
CA SER A 28 16.88 -40.52 -6.69
C SER A 28 16.58 -39.64 -7.90
N GLY A 29 15.37 -39.16 -8.03
CA GLY A 29 14.94 -38.18 -9.00
C GLY A 29 15.05 -36.82 -8.35
N SER A 30 16.13 -36.06 -8.62
CA SER A 30 16.26 -34.65 -8.35
C SER A 30 15.37 -33.82 -9.30
N GLY A 31 14.09 -34.13 -9.37
CA GLY A 31 13.10 -33.35 -10.08
C GLY A 31 12.60 -32.22 -9.17
N ALA A 32 12.48 -31.03 -9.72
CA ALA A 32 11.84 -29.94 -9.01
C ALA A 32 10.40 -30.31 -8.60
N LYS A 33 9.96 -29.89 -7.42
CA LYS A 33 8.58 -30.06 -6.96
C LYS A 33 7.67 -29.15 -7.79
N THR A 34 6.72 -29.75 -8.51
CA THR A 34 5.75 -28.97 -9.28
C THR A 34 4.76 -28.27 -8.36
N VAL A 35 4.57 -26.97 -8.60
CA VAL A 35 3.56 -26.11 -7.98
C VAL A 35 2.65 -25.59 -9.09
N GLU A 36 1.37 -25.93 -9.08
CA GLU A 36 0.46 -25.62 -10.17
C GLU A 36 0.22 -24.12 -10.32
N SER A 37 0.02 -23.39 -9.22
CA SER A 37 -0.22 -21.94 -9.22
C SER A 37 0.32 -21.32 -7.94
N LEU A 38 0.83 -20.09 -8.07
CA LEU A 38 1.16 -19.17 -6.98
C LEU A 38 0.38 -17.88 -7.20
N LYS A 39 -0.45 -17.50 -6.24
CA LYS A 39 -1.33 -16.34 -6.33
C LYS A 39 -0.77 -15.20 -5.49
N ILE A 40 -0.53 -14.07 -6.12
CA ILE A 40 0.07 -12.88 -5.50
C ILE A 40 -0.90 -11.71 -5.60
N ALA A 41 -1.20 -11.08 -4.47
CA ALA A 41 -2.09 -9.93 -4.40
C ALA A 41 -1.35 -8.67 -3.93
N PHE A 42 -1.65 -7.53 -4.56
CA PHE A 42 -1.07 -6.23 -4.24
C PHE A 42 -2.15 -5.29 -3.69
N SER A 43 -1.86 -4.59 -2.59
CA SER A 43 -2.71 -3.48 -2.15
C SER A 43 -2.68 -2.33 -3.17
N PRO A 44 -3.80 -1.63 -3.39
CA PRO A 44 -3.92 -0.58 -4.41
C PRO A 44 -3.29 0.74 -3.94
N TYR A 45 -1.95 0.76 -3.73
CA TYR A 45 -1.24 1.98 -3.34
C TYR A 45 -1.09 2.99 -4.50
N ALA A 46 -1.27 2.54 -5.72
CA ALA A 46 -1.28 3.32 -6.97
C ALA A 46 -2.39 2.79 -7.88
N ASP A 47 -2.54 3.37 -9.07
CA ASP A 47 -3.47 2.84 -10.07
C ASP A 47 -3.12 1.39 -10.44
N ALA A 48 -4.13 0.55 -10.65
CA ALA A 48 -3.95 -0.87 -10.93
C ALA A 48 -3.03 -1.13 -12.14
N ASP A 49 -3.19 -0.35 -13.21
CA ASP A 49 -2.34 -0.47 -14.41
C ASP A 49 -0.86 -0.15 -14.12
N GLN A 50 -0.60 0.82 -13.23
CA GLN A 50 0.77 1.16 -12.82
C GLN A 50 1.40 0.02 -12.02
N ILE A 51 0.66 -0.58 -11.10
CA ILE A 51 1.13 -1.71 -10.30
C ILE A 51 1.37 -2.92 -11.21
N THR A 52 0.42 -3.25 -12.08
CA THR A 52 0.51 -4.38 -13.01
C THR A 52 1.74 -4.23 -13.93
N THR A 53 1.92 -3.05 -14.54
CA THR A 53 3.09 -2.79 -15.42
C THR A 53 4.41 -2.90 -14.65
N ALA A 54 4.47 -2.36 -13.42
CA ALA A 54 5.69 -2.40 -12.61
C ALA A 54 6.05 -3.81 -12.13
N THR A 55 5.05 -4.69 -11.98
CA THR A 55 5.23 -6.05 -11.47
C THR A 55 5.33 -7.11 -12.57
N GLU A 56 5.07 -6.77 -13.83
CA GLU A 56 5.15 -7.70 -14.97
C GLU A 56 6.46 -8.53 -15.00
N PRO A 57 7.67 -7.96 -14.77
CA PRO A 57 8.90 -8.74 -14.75
C PRO A 57 9.01 -9.75 -13.59
N LEU A 58 8.21 -9.58 -12.54
CA LEU A 58 8.29 -10.38 -11.31
C LEU A 58 7.93 -11.86 -11.57
N GLU A 59 6.99 -12.14 -12.48
CA GLU A 59 6.58 -13.51 -12.80
C GLU A 59 7.77 -14.35 -13.28
N ALA A 60 8.47 -13.88 -14.31
CA ALA A 60 9.61 -14.58 -14.89
C ALA A 60 10.76 -14.73 -13.88
N LEU A 61 11.02 -13.68 -13.09
CA LEU A 61 12.04 -13.68 -12.05
C LEU A 61 11.74 -14.71 -10.96
N LEU A 62 10.50 -14.75 -10.47
CA LEU A 62 10.09 -15.69 -9.43
C LEU A 62 10.14 -17.13 -9.94
N LYS A 63 9.61 -17.44 -11.13
CA LYS A 63 9.70 -18.77 -11.74
C LYS A 63 11.14 -19.24 -11.81
N ALA A 64 12.07 -18.42 -12.32
CA ALA A 64 13.48 -18.76 -12.42
C ALA A 64 14.10 -19.00 -11.03
N LYS A 65 13.84 -18.14 -10.06
CA LYS A 65 14.42 -18.26 -8.72
C LYS A 65 13.83 -19.43 -7.92
N LEU A 66 12.56 -19.72 -8.07
CA LEU A 66 11.93 -20.88 -7.42
C LEU A 66 12.40 -22.19 -8.03
N LEU A 67 12.61 -22.23 -9.35
CA LEU A 67 13.19 -23.39 -10.01
C LEU A 67 14.62 -23.70 -9.52
N GLU A 68 15.47 -22.67 -9.34
CA GLU A 68 16.79 -22.82 -8.71
C GLU A 68 16.72 -23.41 -7.30
N LYS A 69 15.59 -23.22 -6.61
CA LYS A 69 15.31 -23.78 -5.26
C LYS A 69 14.61 -25.14 -5.29
N GLY A 70 14.40 -25.72 -6.46
CA GLY A 70 13.74 -27.00 -6.63
C GLY A 70 12.21 -26.96 -6.65
N TYR A 71 11.63 -25.80 -6.99
CA TYR A 71 10.19 -25.62 -7.19
C TYR A 71 9.90 -25.20 -8.62
N ASP A 72 9.14 -26.01 -9.35
CA ASP A 72 8.69 -25.72 -10.71
C ASP A 72 7.27 -25.16 -10.68
N VAL A 73 7.15 -23.83 -10.66
CA VAL A 73 5.87 -23.10 -10.59
C VAL A 73 5.33 -22.91 -12.00
N GLN A 74 4.18 -23.52 -12.30
CA GLN A 74 3.58 -23.50 -13.63
C GLN A 74 2.94 -22.14 -13.93
N ASN A 75 2.14 -21.60 -13.01
CA ASN A 75 1.45 -20.33 -13.14
C ASN A 75 1.74 -19.40 -11.96
N ILE A 76 1.89 -18.11 -12.23
CA ILE A 76 1.90 -17.06 -11.21
C ILE A 76 0.81 -16.07 -11.57
N ASP A 77 -0.24 -16.04 -10.73
CA ASP A 77 -1.38 -15.15 -10.91
C ASP A 77 -1.18 -13.91 -10.03
N MET A 78 -0.97 -12.74 -10.65
CA MET A 78 -0.79 -11.49 -9.95
C MET A 78 -2.06 -10.62 -10.10
N THR A 79 -2.57 -10.13 -8.98
CA THR A 79 -3.78 -9.31 -8.92
C THR A 79 -3.56 -8.06 -8.09
N VAL A 80 -4.27 -6.98 -8.43
CA VAL A 80 -4.36 -5.78 -7.59
C VAL A 80 -5.73 -5.80 -6.92
N GLY A 81 -5.73 -5.74 -5.58
CA GLY A 81 -6.98 -5.73 -4.81
C GLY A 81 -7.79 -4.45 -5.04
N THR A 82 -9.10 -4.54 -4.85
CA THR A 82 -10.00 -3.38 -4.95
C THR A 82 -9.88 -2.43 -3.76
N SER A 83 -9.34 -2.91 -2.64
CA SER A 83 -9.04 -2.12 -1.44
C SER A 83 -7.88 -2.74 -0.66
N TYR A 84 -7.34 -1.99 0.30
CA TYR A 84 -6.31 -2.51 1.21
C TYR A 84 -6.82 -3.72 2.01
N THR A 85 -8.05 -3.64 2.54
CA THR A 85 -8.65 -4.71 3.33
C THR A 85 -8.92 -5.96 2.50
N ALA A 86 -9.36 -5.80 1.24
CA ALA A 86 -9.66 -6.93 0.35
C ALA A 86 -8.44 -7.84 0.11
N VAL A 87 -7.22 -7.30 0.14
CA VAL A 87 -6.00 -8.11 0.01
C VAL A 87 -5.71 -8.91 1.28
N GLY A 88 -5.95 -8.32 2.46
CA GLY A 88 -5.86 -9.06 3.74
C GLY A 88 -6.89 -10.19 3.82
N GLU A 89 -8.14 -9.92 3.42
CA GLU A 89 -9.20 -10.93 3.34
C GLU A 89 -8.85 -12.06 2.35
N ALA A 90 -8.21 -11.72 1.22
CA ALA A 90 -7.77 -12.73 0.26
C ALA A 90 -6.68 -13.66 0.81
N LEU A 91 -5.77 -13.14 1.63
CA LEU A 91 -4.77 -13.94 2.36
C LEU A 91 -5.45 -14.83 3.40
N SER A 92 -6.29 -14.27 4.26
CA SER A 92 -7.04 -15.01 5.30
C SER A 92 -7.91 -16.12 4.71
N ALA A 93 -8.56 -15.88 3.57
CA ALA A 93 -9.39 -16.87 2.88
C ALA A 93 -8.58 -17.89 2.06
N GLY A 94 -7.25 -17.78 1.94
CA GLY A 94 -6.42 -18.62 1.09
C GLY A 94 -6.67 -18.45 -0.41
N SER A 95 -7.29 -17.35 -0.82
CA SER A 95 -7.46 -16.99 -2.23
C SER A 95 -6.26 -16.23 -2.81
N ALA A 96 -5.34 -15.76 -1.96
CA ALA A 96 -3.99 -15.34 -2.28
C ALA A 96 -3.00 -16.09 -1.39
N ASP A 97 -1.84 -16.46 -1.95
CA ASP A 97 -0.76 -17.15 -1.24
C ASP A 97 0.25 -16.15 -0.69
N ILE A 98 0.47 -15.03 -1.40
CA ILE A 98 1.37 -13.94 -1.02
C ILE A 98 0.64 -12.62 -1.19
N GLY A 99 0.78 -11.73 -0.20
CA GLY A 99 0.22 -10.37 -0.25
C GLY A 99 1.30 -9.31 -0.04
N PHE A 100 1.28 -8.28 -0.90
CA PHE A 100 2.01 -7.04 -0.67
C PHE A 100 1.06 -6.07 0.03
N ILE A 101 1.13 -6.03 1.36
CA ILE A 101 0.20 -5.31 2.24
C ILE A 101 0.92 -4.28 3.12
N SER A 102 0.18 -3.32 3.66
CA SER A 102 0.70 -2.40 4.67
C SER A 102 0.80 -3.06 6.04
N GLY A 103 1.67 -2.54 6.91
CA GLY A 103 1.77 -3.00 8.29
C GLY A 103 0.44 -2.92 9.04
N GLY A 104 -0.37 -1.86 8.80
CA GLY A 104 -1.70 -1.74 9.39
C GLY A 104 -2.67 -2.84 8.92
N ASN A 105 -2.57 -3.24 7.66
CA ASN A 105 -3.35 -4.38 7.16
C ASN A 105 -2.86 -5.71 7.74
N TYR A 106 -1.53 -5.90 7.84
CA TYR A 106 -0.96 -7.08 8.49
C TYR A 106 -1.46 -7.26 9.93
N VAL A 107 -1.49 -6.20 10.72
CA VAL A 107 -1.97 -6.27 12.12
C VAL A 107 -3.40 -6.82 12.21
N LEU A 108 -4.28 -6.48 11.25
CA LEU A 108 -5.67 -6.98 11.24
C LEU A 108 -5.77 -8.46 10.85
N PHE A 109 -4.81 -9.00 10.11
CA PHE A 109 -4.82 -10.37 9.58
C PHE A 109 -3.63 -11.19 10.06
N SER A 110 -2.96 -10.77 11.15
CA SER A 110 -1.76 -11.41 11.69
C SER A 110 -1.95 -12.85 12.19
N ASP A 111 -3.19 -13.23 12.49
CA ASP A 111 -3.51 -14.61 12.87
C ASP A 111 -3.55 -15.57 11.67
N ASP A 112 -3.66 -15.04 10.45
CA ASP A 112 -3.87 -15.80 9.22
C ASP A 112 -2.67 -15.74 8.27
N CYS A 113 -1.67 -14.90 8.53
CA CYS A 113 -0.51 -14.74 7.65
C CYS A 113 0.78 -14.39 8.41
N ASP A 114 1.91 -14.79 7.83
CA ASP A 114 3.25 -14.52 8.35
C ASP A 114 3.98 -13.47 7.49
N VAL A 115 4.82 -12.65 8.13
CA VAL A 115 5.71 -11.73 7.41
C VAL A 115 6.86 -12.51 6.78
N LEU A 116 6.96 -12.48 5.47
CA LEU A 116 8.07 -13.09 4.73
C LEU A 116 9.23 -12.12 4.50
N LEU A 117 8.94 -10.89 4.09
CA LEU A 117 9.91 -9.88 3.69
C LEU A 117 9.35 -8.48 4.01
N THR A 118 10.26 -7.54 4.20
CA THR A 118 9.96 -6.09 4.18
C THR A 118 10.62 -5.45 2.96
N ALA A 119 9.94 -4.46 2.37
CA ALA A 119 10.46 -3.77 1.20
C ALA A 119 11.54 -2.77 1.57
N LEU A 120 12.67 -2.81 0.85
CA LEU A 120 13.63 -1.71 0.81
C LEU A 120 13.22 -0.72 -0.28
N ARG A 121 13.58 0.53 -0.09
CA ARG A 121 13.38 1.61 -1.08
C ARG A 121 14.58 2.54 -1.11
N TYR A 122 14.74 3.30 -2.17
CA TYR A 122 15.67 4.40 -2.17
C TYR A 122 15.23 5.45 -1.14
N GLY A 123 16.18 5.99 -0.39
CA GLY A 123 15.94 7.18 0.44
C GLY A 123 15.67 8.41 -0.44
N ILE A 124 15.31 9.51 0.19
CA ILE A 124 15.16 10.81 -0.46
C ILE A 124 16.06 11.85 0.21
N ASN A 125 16.45 12.86 -0.57
CA ASN A 125 17.33 13.92 -0.08
C ASN A 125 16.67 14.90 0.91
N LYS A 126 15.33 14.87 1.01
CA LYS A 126 14.55 15.64 1.97
C LYS A 126 13.91 14.71 2.98
N ASP A 127 14.50 14.57 4.16
CA ASP A 127 14.04 13.67 5.22
C ASP A 127 13.95 14.39 6.59
N SER A 128 13.73 15.72 6.56
CA SER A 128 13.51 16.54 7.74
C SER A 128 12.14 16.31 8.36
N GLU A 129 12.03 16.41 9.68
CA GLU A 129 10.75 16.46 10.41
C GLU A 129 10.08 17.83 10.30
N ASN A 130 10.83 18.87 9.94
CA ASN A 130 10.30 20.20 9.70
C ASN A 130 9.73 20.29 8.28
N ALA A 131 8.44 20.53 8.15
CA ALA A 131 7.73 20.63 6.88
C ALA A 131 8.29 21.74 5.96
N ALA A 132 8.74 22.86 6.51
CA ALA A 132 9.27 23.98 5.72
C ALA A 132 10.53 23.61 4.92
N ASP A 133 11.34 22.65 5.40
CA ASP A 133 12.55 22.20 4.71
C ASP A 133 12.26 21.44 3.41
N TRP A 134 11.00 21.04 3.20
CA TRP A 134 10.52 20.39 1.98
C TRP A 134 10.07 21.39 0.91
N ASN A 135 9.97 22.68 1.25
CA ASN A 135 9.31 23.73 0.47
C ASN A 135 10.29 24.75 -0.12
N ASP A 136 11.49 24.37 -0.48
CA ASP A 136 12.53 25.22 -1.07
C ASP A 136 12.32 25.53 -2.58
N GLY A 137 11.16 25.16 -3.12
CA GLY A 137 10.82 25.33 -4.55
C GLY A 137 11.29 24.18 -5.44
N THR A 138 11.97 23.16 -4.88
CA THR A 138 12.37 21.95 -5.59
C THR A 138 11.58 20.74 -5.10
N LEU A 139 11.55 19.68 -5.90
CA LEU A 139 11.05 18.38 -5.45
C LEU A 139 12.16 17.61 -4.73
N GLU A 140 11.74 16.56 -4.02
CA GLU A 140 12.65 15.55 -3.50
C GLU A 140 13.35 14.82 -4.66
N GLU A 141 14.51 14.23 -4.37
CA GLU A 141 15.23 13.35 -5.29
C GLU A 141 15.58 12.05 -4.58
N ASN A 142 15.55 10.93 -5.29
CA ASN A 142 16.02 9.66 -4.75
C ASN A 142 17.52 9.73 -4.46
N THR A 143 17.91 9.25 -3.29
CA THR A 143 19.33 9.00 -2.99
C THR A 143 19.78 7.65 -3.55
N GLN A 144 21.10 7.37 -3.52
CA GLN A 144 21.65 6.07 -3.88
C GLN A 144 21.52 5.04 -2.75
N ASP A 145 21.27 5.51 -1.52
CA ASP A 145 21.19 4.66 -0.34
C ASP A 145 19.80 4.05 -0.21
N MET A 146 19.77 2.76 0.12
CA MET A 146 18.55 2.04 0.43
C MET A 146 18.17 2.26 1.89
N THR A 147 16.87 2.44 2.16
CA THR A 147 16.32 2.59 3.51
C THR A 147 15.22 1.57 3.78
N THR A 148 15.03 1.26 5.07
CA THR A 148 13.95 0.39 5.58
C THR A 148 12.72 1.17 6.01
N TYR A 149 12.75 2.50 5.96
CA TYR A 149 11.64 3.35 6.37
C TYR A 149 11.31 4.40 5.31
N TYR A 150 10.23 5.08 5.50
CA TYR A 150 9.81 6.28 4.77
C TYR A 150 8.95 7.15 5.68
N ARG A 151 8.82 8.44 5.36
CA ARG A 151 7.89 9.32 6.07
C ARG A 151 6.58 9.46 5.33
N SER A 152 5.49 9.66 6.04
CA SER A 152 4.30 10.25 5.47
C SER A 152 4.42 11.76 5.48
N ILE A 153 3.82 12.40 4.47
CA ILE A 153 3.73 13.85 4.37
C ILE A 153 2.26 14.27 4.28
N ILE A 154 1.97 15.41 4.88
CA ILE A 154 0.73 16.13 4.73
C ILE A 154 0.98 17.20 3.68
N LEU A 155 0.34 17.07 2.52
CA LEU A 155 0.61 17.87 1.32
C LEU A 155 -0.54 18.82 1.05
N ALA A 156 -0.27 20.12 1.05
CA ALA A 156 -1.20 21.16 0.62
C ALA A 156 -1.20 21.30 -0.89
N GLY A 157 -2.38 21.52 -1.48
CA GLY A 157 -2.60 21.62 -2.91
C GLY A 157 -2.79 23.07 -3.40
N PRO A 158 -3.16 23.22 -4.70
CA PRO A 158 -3.29 24.53 -5.36
C PRO A 158 -4.54 25.33 -4.98
N SER A 159 -5.46 24.76 -4.18
CA SER A 159 -6.63 25.51 -3.72
C SER A 159 -6.24 26.72 -2.87
N ALA A 160 -7.10 27.72 -2.79
CA ALA A 160 -6.85 28.92 -1.99
C ALA A 160 -6.59 28.56 -0.51
N LYS A 161 -7.33 27.58 0.05
CA LYS A 161 -7.13 27.11 1.43
C LYS A 161 -5.80 26.37 1.58
N GLY A 162 -5.46 25.45 0.66
CA GLY A 162 -4.18 24.75 0.66
C GLY A 162 -2.99 25.69 0.61
N GLN A 163 -3.04 26.70 -0.29
CA GLN A 163 -1.99 27.71 -0.40
C GLN A 163 -1.88 28.62 0.84
N ALA A 164 -3.00 28.91 1.50
CA ALA A 164 -2.98 29.67 2.76
C ALA A 164 -2.29 28.87 3.90
N LEU A 165 -2.55 27.56 4.01
CA LEU A 165 -1.87 26.69 4.97
C LEU A 165 -0.36 26.64 4.68
N LEU A 166 0.00 26.46 3.41
CA LEU A 166 1.40 26.41 2.98
C LEU A 166 2.14 27.72 3.28
N ALA A 167 1.50 28.87 3.04
CA ALA A 167 2.08 30.18 3.33
C ALA A 167 2.40 30.36 4.82
N LYS A 168 1.54 29.90 5.73
CA LYS A 168 1.81 29.89 7.17
C LYS A 168 3.05 29.07 7.51
N VAL A 169 3.11 27.83 7.04
CA VAL A 169 4.27 26.94 7.28
C VAL A 169 5.57 27.57 6.76
N ASN A 170 5.54 28.12 5.54
CA ASN A 170 6.72 28.73 4.93
C ASN A 170 7.15 30.03 5.62
N SER A 171 6.24 30.71 6.34
CA SER A 171 6.59 31.89 7.17
C SER A 171 7.06 31.51 8.58
N GLY A 172 7.04 30.23 8.94
CA GLY A 172 7.36 29.75 10.27
C GLY A 172 6.21 29.92 11.29
N GLU A 173 4.99 30.21 10.82
CA GLU A 173 3.79 30.26 11.65
C GLU A 173 3.27 28.83 11.89
N GLU A 174 2.98 28.50 13.14
CA GLU A 174 2.38 27.22 13.49
C GLU A 174 0.92 27.14 13.02
N LEU A 175 0.55 26.00 12.44
CA LEU A 175 -0.84 25.74 12.08
C LEU A 175 -1.63 25.43 13.35
N THR A 176 -2.82 25.99 13.44
CA THR A 176 -3.79 25.66 14.49
C THR A 176 -4.68 24.49 14.06
N TRP A 177 -5.35 23.86 15.04
CA TRP A 177 -6.38 22.86 14.71
C TRP A 177 -7.47 23.43 13.78
N ASP A 178 -7.91 24.66 14.01
CA ASP A 178 -8.95 25.31 13.19
C ASP A 178 -8.49 25.55 11.75
N ASP A 179 -7.20 25.79 11.54
CA ASP A 179 -6.62 25.88 10.19
C ASP A 179 -6.77 24.56 9.44
N LEU A 180 -6.43 23.46 10.09
CA LEU A 180 -6.46 22.10 9.54
C LEU A 180 -7.89 21.59 9.39
N ASN A 181 -8.72 21.77 10.42
CA ASN A 181 -10.12 21.34 10.43
C ASN A 181 -10.97 22.06 9.40
N GLY A 182 -10.63 23.31 9.08
CA GLY A 182 -11.30 24.10 8.04
C GLY A 182 -10.90 23.73 6.61
N ALA A 183 -10.01 22.76 6.39
CA ALA A 183 -9.58 22.29 5.08
C ALA A 183 -10.25 20.95 4.73
N THR A 184 -10.46 20.71 3.43
CA THR A 184 -10.92 19.39 2.94
C THR A 184 -9.73 18.47 2.75
N TRP A 185 -9.74 17.34 3.47
CA TRP A 185 -8.67 16.34 3.45
C TRP A 185 -9.01 15.15 2.58
N SER A 186 -8.12 14.78 1.68
CA SER A 186 -8.17 13.49 0.99
C SER A 186 -7.27 12.48 1.66
N VAL A 187 -7.87 11.41 2.19
CA VAL A 187 -7.20 10.34 2.95
C VAL A 187 -7.46 8.99 2.30
N LEU A 188 -6.71 7.95 2.71
CA LEU A 188 -6.95 6.59 2.28
C LEU A 188 -7.74 5.79 3.35
N ALA A 189 -7.86 4.48 3.11
CA ALA A 189 -8.48 3.56 4.08
C ALA A 189 -7.73 3.58 5.42
N PRO A 190 -8.42 3.33 6.55
CA PRO A 190 -7.82 3.34 7.89
C PRO A 190 -6.65 2.37 8.11
N THR A 191 -6.47 1.40 7.22
CA THR A 191 -5.34 0.44 7.21
C THR A 191 -4.11 0.93 6.44
N SER A 192 -4.22 2.08 5.76
CA SER A 192 -3.08 2.67 5.04
C SER A 192 -2.13 3.38 6.02
N ALA A 193 -0.86 2.95 6.05
CA ALA A 193 0.13 3.54 6.95
C ALA A 193 0.30 5.05 6.68
N SER A 194 0.75 5.44 5.49
CA SER A 194 1.00 6.85 5.14
C SER A 194 -0.25 7.63 4.71
N GLY A 195 -1.33 6.93 4.34
CA GLY A 195 -2.57 7.56 3.90
C GLY A 195 -3.59 7.78 5.02
N TYR A 196 -3.31 7.30 6.25
CA TYR A 196 -4.23 7.43 7.38
C TYR A 196 -3.57 7.32 8.76
N ILE A 197 -2.89 6.17 9.05
CA ILE A 197 -2.44 5.84 10.43
C ILE A 197 -1.45 6.88 10.94
N TYR A 198 -0.33 7.05 10.27
CA TYR A 198 0.72 7.97 10.71
C TYR A 198 0.31 9.45 10.68
N PRO A 199 -0.45 9.94 9.68
CA PRO A 199 -1.07 11.27 9.76
C PRO A 199 -2.05 11.43 10.93
N SER A 200 -2.80 10.39 11.30
CA SER A 200 -3.65 10.44 12.50
C SER A 200 -2.81 10.54 13.78
N LEU A 201 -1.70 9.81 13.87
CA LEU A 201 -0.78 9.90 15.00
C LEU A 201 -0.12 11.27 15.09
N TRP A 202 0.28 11.84 13.95
CA TRP A 202 0.83 13.19 13.88
C TRP A 202 -0.19 14.24 14.38
N LEU A 203 -1.45 14.16 13.94
CA LEU A 203 -2.52 15.02 14.44
C LEU A 203 -2.76 14.82 15.94
N GLN A 204 -2.69 13.56 16.42
CA GLN A 204 -2.85 13.23 17.84
C GLN A 204 -1.74 13.86 18.70
N GLU A 205 -0.51 13.80 18.22
CA GLU A 205 0.64 14.34 18.93
C GLU A 205 0.60 15.87 19.01
N HIS A 206 0.27 16.54 17.90
CA HIS A 206 0.32 18.01 17.82
C HIS A 206 -0.93 18.70 18.34
N TYR A 207 -2.11 18.07 18.21
CA TYR A 207 -3.41 18.70 18.48
C TYR A 207 -4.30 17.89 19.42
N GLY A 208 -3.90 16.68 19.84
CA GLY A 208 -4.75 15.77 20.63
C GLY A 208 -5.97 15.26 19.84
N LYS A 209 -5.93 15.30 18.53
CA LYS A 209 -6.99 14.98 17.56
C LYS A 209 -6.49 13.99 16.53
N THR A 210 -7.39 13.36 15.77
CA THR A 210 -7.07 12.42 14.69
C THR A 210 -7.77 12.82 13.39
N ILE A 211 -7.54 12.10 12.31
CA ILE A 211 -8.28 12.27 11.06
C ILE A 211 -9.80 12.09 11.27
N ALA A 212 -10.22 11.25 12.23
CA ALA A 212 -11.63 11.03 12.51
C ALA A 212 -12.32 12.24 13.16
N ASP A 213 -11.55 13.19 13.71
CA ASP A 213 -12.06 14.43 14.30
C ASP A 213 -12.17 15.59 13.30
N LEU A 214 -11.73 15.41 12.06
CA LEU A 214 -11.81 16.41 11.00
C LEU A 214 -13.23 16.48 10.44
N ASP A 215 -13.74 17.70 10.22
CA ASP A 215 -15.09 17.93 9.71
C ASP A 215 -15.24 17.62 8.21
N HIS A 216 -14.15 17.72 7.44
CA HIS A 216 -14.17 17.61 5.99
C HIS A 216 -13.14 16.58 5.48
N VAL A 217 -13.55 15.31 5.46
CA VAL A 217 -12.72 14.20 4.98
C VAL A 217 -13.36 13.51 3.79
N VAL A 218 -12.57 13.27 2.75
CA VAL A 218 -12.94 12.45 1.59
C VAL A 218 -11.99 11.26 1.50
N GLN A 219 -12.53 10.06 1.57
CA GLN A 219 -11.74 8.84 1.38
C GLN A 219 -11.49 8.60 -0.11
N SER A 220 -10.26 8.29 -0.46
CA SER A 220 -9.81 7.89 -1.78
C SER A 220 -9.33 6.43 -1.78
N ASP A 221 -9.52 5.74 -2.89
CA ASP A 221 -9.15 4.32 -3.00
C ASP A 221 -7.64 4.11 -3.18
N SER A 222 -6.94 5.12 -3.70
CA SER A 222 -5.49 5.10 -3.93
C SER A 222 -4.86 6.47 -3.73
N HIS A 223 -3.54 6.50 -3.56
CA HIS A 223 -2.77 7.75 -3.54
C HIS A 223 -2.89 8.53 -4.86
N SER A 224 -3.04 7.85 -5.99
CA SER A 224 -3.26 8.49 -7.30
C SER A 224 -4.60 9.22 -7.35
N THR A 225 -5.68 8.60 -6.85
CA THR A 225 -7.02 9.24 -6.76
C THR A 225 -6.98 10.44 -5.82
N SER A 226 -6.29 10.30 -4.68
CA SER A 226 -6.09 11.40 -3.72
C SER A 226 -5.33 12.57 -4.37
N LEU A 227 -4.30 12.28 -5.15
CA LEU A 227 -3.50 13.27 -5.86
C LEU A 227 -4.31 14.02 -6.93
N ALA A 228 -5.19 13.32 -7.66
CA ALA A 228 -6.09 13.94 -8.63
C ALA A 228 -7.09 14.92 -7.95
N ARG A 229 -7.61 14.56 -6.77
CA ARG A 229 -8.47 15.45 -5.98
C ARG A 229 -7.73 16.70 -5.52
N LEU A 230 -6.46 16.53 -5.09
CA LEU A 230 -5.61 17.64 -4.71
C LEU A 230 -5.36 18.59 -5.89
N ALA A 231 -4.94 18.04 -7.04
CA ALA A 231 -4.60 18.80 -8.24
C ALA A 231 -5.77 19.63 -8.77
N THR A 232 -6.99 19.11 -8.67
CA THR A 232 -8.22 19.75 -9.15
C THR A 232 -8.90 20.64 -8.10
N GLY A 233 -8.34 20.75 -6.90
CA GLY A 233 -8.91 21.53 -5.80
C GLY A 233 -10.17 20.93 -5.18
N GLN A 234 -10.46 19.64 -5.43
CA GLN A 234 -11.51 18.90 -4.73
C GLN A 234 -11.11 18.55 -3.29
N ALA A 235 -9.81 18.57 -3.01
CA ALA A 235 -9.25 18.52 -1.67
C ALA A 235 -8.22 19.65 -1.54
N ASP A 236 -8.13 20.24 -0.36
CA ASP A 236 -7.15 21.27 -0.02
C ASP A 236 -5.83 20.63 0.43
N VAL A 237 -5.95 19.48 1.08
CA VAL A 237 -4.88 18.72 1.70
C VAL A 237 -5.03 17.25 1.34
N MET A 238 -3.91 16.57 1.14
CA MET A 238 -3.84 15.10 1.09
C MET A 238 -2.74 14.55 1.98
N VAL A 239 -2.85 13.28 2.34
CA VAL A 239 -1.81 12.56 3.07
C VAL A 239 -1.24 11.44 2.22
N SER A 240 0.09 11.29 2.22
CA SER A 240 0.76 10.32 1.36
C SER A 240 2.19 10.03 1.81
N PHE A 241 2.84 9.09 1.14
CA PHE A 241 4.26 8.79 1.33
C PHE A 241 5.17 9.88 0.73
N GLY A 242 6.33 10.11 1.32
CA GLY A 242 7.25 11.22 0.97
C GLY A 242 7.68 11.26 -0.50
N HIS A 243 7.75 10.12 -1.19
CA HIS A 243 8.13 10.05 -2.61
C HIS A 243 7.00 10.41 -3.59
N ILE A 244 5.81 10.81 -3.10
CA ILE A 244 4.62 11.00 -3.95
C ILE A 244 4.86 12.05 -5.04
N ARG A 245 5.58 13.13 -4.72
CA ARG A 245 5.84 14.23 -5.66
C ARG A 245 6.82 13.80 -6.75
N ILE A 246 7.96 13.18 -6.39
CA ILE A 246 8.95 12.66 -7.35
C ILE A 246 8.28 11.74 -8.37
N LYS A 247 7.49 10.80 -7.86
CA LYS A 247 6.87 9.76 -8.67
C LYS A 247 5.85 10.33 -9.68
N ASN A 248 5.15 11.40 -9.31
CA ASN A 248 3.99 11.87 -10.07
C ASN A 248 4.20 13.22 -10.75
N ALA A 249 5.26 13.96 -10.44
CA ALA A 249 5.54 15.25 -11.08
C ALA A 249 5.58 15.20 -12.62
N PRO A 250 6.14 14.16 -13.27
CA PRO A 250 6.13 14.06 -14.73
C PRO A 250 4.73 14.02 -15.35
N ASN A 251 3.76 13.51 -14.61
CA ASN A 251 2.38 13.33 -15.06
C ASN A 251 1.38 14.29 -14.38
N TRP A 252 1.88 15.21 -13.55
CA TRP A 252 1.04 16.09 -12.71
C TRP A 252 0.02 16.87 -13.52
N GLN A 253 0.46 17.51 -14.62
CA GLN A 253 -0.41 18.32 -15.45
C GLN A 253 -1.32 17.47 -16.35
N GLU A 254 -0.76 16.48 -17.05
CA GLU A 254 -1.51 15.72 -18.04
C GLU A 254 -2.49 14.72 -17.41
N LYS A 255 -2.06 14.02 -16.35
CA LYS A 255 -2.85 12.94 -15.75
C LYS A 255 -3.73 13.43 -14.60
N PHE A 256 -3.21 14.32 -13.76
CA PHE A 256 -3.88 14.72 -12.52
C PHE A 256 -4.61 16.06 -12.62
N GLY A 257 -4.36 16.86 -13.67
CA GLY A 257 -5.05 18.12 -13.92
C GLY A 257 -4.38 19.33 -13.27
N GLY A 258 -3.10 19.22 -12.88
CA GLY A 258 -2.32 20.38 -12.42
C GLY A 258 -2.18 21.43 -13.53
N THR A 259 -2.23 22.70 -13.15
CA THR A 259 -2.18 23.85 -14.09
C THR A 259 -0.79 24.48 -14.23
N ALA A 260 0.14 24.11 -13.33
CA ALA A 260 1.55 24.52 -13.32
C ALA A 260 2.41 23.34 -12.80
N PRO A 261 3.74 23.43 -12.79
CA PRO A 261 4.59 22.38 -12.21
C PRO A 261 4.21 22.02 -10.78
N MET A 262 4.32 20.73 -10.43
CA MET A 262 3.89 20.21 -9.13
C MET A 262 4.59 20.91 -7.96
N ALA A 263 5.89 21.22 -8.09
CA ALA A 263 6.65 21.93 -7.07
C ALA A 263 6.13 23.36 -6.79
N GLU A 264 5.50 23.99 -7.78
CA GLU A 264 4.92 25.33 -7.64
C GLU A 264 3.51 25.31 -7.04
N GLN A 265 2.80 24.20 -7.20
CA GLN A 265 1.40 24.07 -6.79
C GLN A 265 1.20 23.32 -5.49
N THR A 266 2.22 22.62 -5.00
CA THR A 266 2.10 21.81 -3.80
C THR A 266 3.23 22.10 -2.82
N GLY A 267 2.94 21.97 -1.53
CA GLY A 267 3.95 22.05 -0.49
C GLY A 267 3.59 21.22 0.73
N VAL A 268 4.60 20.82 1.48
CA VAL A 268 4.46 20.02 2.67
C VAL A 268 4.09 20.90 3.85
N ILE A 269 3.04 20.54 4.58
CA ILE A 269 2.56 21.26 5.77
C ILE A 269 2.68 20.44 7.06
N GLY A 270 3.07 19.17 6.95
CA GLY A 270 3.35 18.31 8.08
C GLY A 270 4.12 17.07 7.63
N VAL A 271 4.96 16.56 8.49
CA VAL A 271 5.79 15.36 8.27
C VAL A 271 5.66 14.45 9.46
N THR A 272 5.45 13.17 9.23
CA THR A 272 5.31 12.17 10.31
C THR A 272 6.67 11.54 10.66
N ASP A 273 6.69 10.79 11.74
CA ASP A 273 7.79 9.87 12.05
C ASP A 273 8.02 8.84 10.94
N GLY A 274 9.18 8.15 11.01
CA GLY A 274 9.52 7.08 10.09
C GLY A 274 8.58 5.90 10.19
N ILE A 275 8.10 5.42 9.05
CA ILE A 275 7.26 4.22 8.88
C ILE A 275 8.19 3.09 8.46
N TYR A 276 8.37 2.10 9.35
CA TYR A 276 9.26 0.95 9.16
C TYR A 276 8.51 -0.24 8.57
#